data_c5ebdc3e5ec4cf3b8fdadc890cd8cb64
#
_entry.id   c5ebdc3e5ec4cf3b8fdadc890cd8cb64
#
_cell.length_a   1.000
_cell.length_b   1.000
_cell.length_c   1.000
_cell.angle_alpha   90.00
_cell.angle_beta   90.00
_cell.angle_gamma   90.00
#
_symmetry.space_group_name_H-M   'P 1'
#
loop_
_entity.id
_entity.type
_entity.pdbx_description
1 polymer ?
#
loop_
_entity_poly.entity_id
_entity_poly.type
_entity_poly.pdbx_seq_one_letter_code
_entity_poly.pdbx_strand_id
1 'polypeptide(L)'
;MSRRVVVTGMGAITPIGLSVEEFWQSVKEGKIGFGEITKFDTEGYKCHLAAEVKDFDAKQYMDAKAARRMELFCQYAVAAAKEAITDAALDMEKEDPYRVGVSVGNGIGSLGGIEREHKRLLEKGPSKVNPLFVPLVISNMAAGNVSIAFGLKGKSINVVTACATGTNSIGEAFRSIQYGEADVMVAGGTEGAICPLGIAGFTSLTALSSESDPTKCSNPFDKNRSGFVMGEGAAIVVLEELEHAKARGAKIYAEVAGYGTSSDAYHITSPAEDGAGAARAMTNAVEDAGIRPEEITYINAHGTSTHHNDLFETRAIKLAFGDHAYDMKVNSTKSMVGHLLGAAGAIEFVTCVKEIQDSFVHATVGYTTPDEELDLDYCKEAVQMDVPYALSNSLGFGGHNASILLKKYSE
;
A
#
# COMPACT_ATOMS: atom_id res chain seq x y z
N MET A 1 -11.40 16.70 -22.89
CA MET A 1 -10.94 15.35 -22.48
C MET A 1 -10.17 15.53 -21.19
N SER A 2 -10.33 14.62 -20.22
CA SER A 2 -9.50 14.60 -19.01
C SER A 2 -8.05 14.31 -19.39
N ARG A 3 -7.08 14.85 -18.63
CA ARG A 3 -5.65 14.54 -18.82
C ARG A 3 -5.40 13.07 -18.50
N ARG A 4 -4.67 12.36 -19.34
CA ARG A 4 -4.23 10.98 -19.07
C ARG A 4 -3.07 10.99 -18.08
N VAL A 5 -3.03 10.01 -17.19
CA VAL A 5 -2.03 9.95 -16.11
C VAL A 5 -1.30 8.62 -16.19
N VAL A 6 0.03 8.69 -16.21
CA VAL A 6 0.90 7.52 -16.37
C VAL A 6 1.86 7.37 -15.20
N VAL A 7 2.33 6.15 -14.98
CA VAL A 7 3.35 5.82 -13.99
C VAL A 7 4.71 5.88 -14.68
N THR A 8 5.58 6.76 -14.22
CA THR A 8 6.92 6.95 -14.80
C THR A 8 8.06 6.52 -13.89
N GLY A 9 7.78 6.29 -12.60
CA GLY A 9 8.78 5.78 -11.66
C GLY A 9 8.15 5.10 -10.45
N MET A 10 8.90 4.19 -9.84
CA MET A 10 8.49 3.42 -8.67
C MET A 10 9.63 3.25 -7.69
N GLY A 11 9.31 3.14 -6.40
CA GLY A 11 10.25 2.82 -5.34
C GLY A 11 9.58 2.07 -4.20
N ALA A 12 10.30 1.16 -3.57
CA ALA A 12 9.75 0.29 -2.53
C ALA A 12 10.77 -0.03 -1.43
N ILE A 13 10.29 0.00 -0.19
CA ILE A 13 10.99 -0.53 0.99
C ILE A 13 10.02 -1.51 1.64
N THR A 14 10.34 -2.80 1.64
CA THR A 14 9.44 -3.87 2.07
C THR A 14 10.16 -4.93 2.89
N PRO A 15 9.43 -5.82 3.59
CA PRO A 15 10.04 -6.96 4.30
C PRO A 15 10.80 -7.96 3.42
N ILE A 16 10.58 -7.94 2.10
CA ILE A 16 11.17 -8.90 1.14
C ILE A 16 12.07 -8.25 0.09
N GLY A 17 12.35 -6.95 0.20
CA GLY A 17 13.26 -6.21 -0.68
C GLY A 17 13.28 -4.73 -0.36
N LEU A 18 14.45 -4.10 -0.55
CA LEU A 18 14.72 -2.68 -0.30
C LEU A 18 14.74 -1.85 -1.58
N SER A 19 14.26 -2.41 -2.68
CA SER A 19 14.03 -1.77 -3.97
C SER A 19 12.86 -2.47 -4.67
N VAL A 20 12.31 -1.84 -5.71
CA VAL A 20 11.27 -2.45 -6.55
C VAL A 20 11.77 -3.73 -7.22
N GLU A 21 13.02 -3.76 -7.66
CA GLU A 21 13.60 -4.94 -8.31
C GLU A 21 13.75 -6.11 -7.35
N GLU A 22 14.31 -5.89 -6.15
CA GLU A 22 14.45 -6.93 -5.11
C GLU A 22 13.08 -7.43 -4.64
N PHE A 23 12.14 -6.49 -4.41
CA PHE A 23 10.76 -6.81 -4.04
C PHE A 23 10.11 -7.69 -5.10
N TRP A 24 10.16 -7.30 -6.36
CA TRP A 24 9.49 -8.03 -7.43
C TRP A 24 10.12 -9.41 -7.69
N GLN A 25 11.43 -9.51 -7.61
CA GLN A 25 12.09 -10.81 -7.70
C GLN A 25 11.64 -11.74 -6.55
N SER A 26 11.56 -11.22 -5.32
CA SER A 26 11.06 -11.96 -4.16
C SER A 26 9.59 -12.38 -4.33
N VAL A 27 8.75 -11.52 -4.93
CA VAL A 27 7.35 -11.84 -5.25
C VAL A 27 7.26 -13.01 -6.24
N LYS A 28 8.06 -12.97 -7.31
CA LYS A 28 8.11 -14.06 -8.31
C LYS A 28 8.56 -15.39 -7.72
N GLU A 29 9.43 -15.36 -6.73
CA GLU A 29 9.92 -16.53 -6.00
C GLU A 29 8.95 -17.02 -4.89
N GLY A 30 7.88 -16.27 -4.61
CA GLY A 30 6.96 -16.58 -3.51
C GLY A 30 7.60 -16.44 -2.13
N LYS A 31 8.58 -15.55 -1.96
CA LYS A 31 9.30 -15.34 -0.71
C LYS A 31 8.41 -14.66 0.33
N ILE A 32 8.34 -15.22 1.53
CA ILE A 32 7.63 -14.64 2.67
C ILE A 32 8.56 -13.78 3.53
N GLY A 33 8.05 -12.62 3.97
CA GLY A 33 8.78 -11.67 4.81
C GLY A 33 8.54 -11.83 6.31
N PHE A 34 7.79 -12.84 6.72
CA PHE A 34 7.39 -13.07 8.11
C PHE A 34 8.51 -13.67 8.94
N GLY A 35 8.58 -13.26 10.21
CA GLY A 35 9.51 -13.76 11.18
C GLY A 35 9.16 -13.28 12.58
N GLU A 36 9.90 -13.77 13.57
CA GLU A 36 9.76 -13.29 14.94
C GLU A 36 10.05 -11.80 15.03
N ILE A 37 9.27 -11.10 15.84
CA ILE A 37 9.47 -9.67 16.11
C ILE A 37 10.80 -9.49 16.83
N THR A 38 11.67 -8.66 16.25
CA THR A 38 13.01 -8.38 16.80
C THR A 38 13.14 -7.00 17.45
N LYS A 39 12.18 -6.11 17.22
CA LYS A 39 12.23 -4.70 17.67
C LYS A 39 11.96 -4.53 19.15
N PHE A 40 11.33 -5.50 19.82
CA PHE A 40 11.05 -5.51 21.25
C PHE A 40 10.82 -6.93 21.75
N ASP A 41 10.88 -7.11 23.08
CA ASP A 41 10.58 -8.39 23.71
C ASP A 41 9.07 -8.68 23.65
N THR A 42 8.71 -9.83 23.10
CA THR A 42 7.32 -10.27 22.92
C THR A 42 6.84 -11.18 24.05
N GLU A 43 7.57 -11.31 25.16
CA GLU A 43 7.08 -12.05 26.33
C GLU A 43 5.72 -11.49 26.81
N GLY A 44 4.74 -12.37 26.96
CA GLY A 44 3.35 -12.00 27.32
C GLY A 44 2.45 -11.57 26.17
N TYR A 45 2.95 -11.44 24.95
CA TYR A 45 2.12 -11.21 23.77
C TYR A 45 1.57 -12.52 23.21
N LYS A 46 0.39 -12.47 22.57
CA LYS A 46 -0.19 -13.63 21.87
C LYS A 46 0.34 -13.77 20.43
N CYS A 47 0.76 -12.66 19.83
CA CYS A 47 1.26 -12.60 18.47
C CYS A 47 2.76 -12.27 18.52
N HIS A 48 3.58 -13.14 17.94
CA HIS A 48 5.04 -13.06 17.98
C HIS A 48 5.65 -12.79 16.62
N LEU A 49 4.86 -12.89 15.55
CA LEU A 49 5.32 -12.72 14.18
C LEU A 49 4.94 -11.35 13.61
N ALA A 50 5.83 -10.80 12.81
CA ALA A 50 5.60 -9.61 12.01
C ALA A 50 6.40 -9.69 10.70
N ALA A 51 6.07 -8.82 9.75
CA ALA A 51 6.83 -8.61 8.53
C ALA A 51 7.67 -7.34 8.68
N GLU A 52 8.81 -7.45 9.36
CA GLU A 52 9.75 -6.36 9.59
C GLU A 52 10.62 -6.10 8.36
N VAL A 53 10.89 -4.83 8.07
CA VAL A 53 11.91 -4.44 7.09
C VAL A 53 13.29 -4.74 7.68
N LYS A 54 14.07 -5.57 6.99
CA LYS A 54 15.39 -6.01 7.43
C LYS A 54 16.50 -5.21 6.72
N ASP A 55 17.64 -5.05 7.39
CA ASP A 55 18.88 -4.47 6.84
C ASP A 55 18.74 -3.03 6.30
N PHE A 56 17.70 -2.30 6.71
CA PHE A 56 17.49 -0.92 6.31
C PHE A 56 18.45 0.03 7.04
N ASP A 57 19.33 0.70 6.29
CA ASP A 57 20.15 1.81 6.79
C ASP A 57 19.75 3.11 6.08
N ALA A 58 19.09 4.00 6.83
CA ALA A 58 18.65 5.29 6.32
C ALA A 58 19.77 6.15 5.71
N LYS A 59 21.02 5.94 6.14
CA LYS A 59 22.18 6.69 5.62
C LYS A 59 22.51 6.42 4.16
N GLN A 60 22.02 5.31 3.60
CA GLN A 60 22.14 5.01 2.17
C GLN A 60 21.23 5.89 1.31
N TYR A 61 20.18 6.43 1.92
CA TYR A 61 19.14 7.17 1.21
C TYR A 61 19.14 8.67 1.54
N MET A 62 19.59 9.06 2.73
CA MET A 62 19.58 10.44 3.23
C MET A 62 20.77 10.71 4.16
N ASP A 63 21.08 11.99 4.40
CA ASP A 63 22.13 12.32 5.35
C ASP A 63 21.75 11.95 6.81
N ALA A 64 22.78 11.64 7.62
CA ALA A 64 22.59 11.14 8.97
C ALA A 64 21.89 12.15 9.93
N LYS A 65 21.95 13.46 9.63
CA LYS A 65 21.29 14.49 10.43
C LYS A 65 19.80 14.55 10.10
N ALA A 66 19.44 14.42 8.82
CA ALA A 66 18.06 14.30 8.38
C ALA A 66 17.42 13.02 8.95
N ALA A 67 18.08 11.87 8.82
CA ALA A 67 17.59 10.59 9.35
C ALA A 67 17.25 10.65 10.85
N ARG A 68 18.10 11.29 11.68
CA ARG A 68 17.83 11.44 13.11
C ARG A 68 16.65 12.36 13.46
N ARG A 69 16.12 13.11 12.50
CA ARG A 69 14.96 13.99 12.64
C ARG A 69 13.69 13.42 12.03
N MET A 70 13.71 12.14 11.68
CA MET A 70 12.59 11.42 11.10
C MET A 70 12.33 10.14 11.90
N GLU A 71 11.07 9.84 12.13
CA GLU A 71 10.65 8.51 12.56
C GLU A 71 10.68 7.55 11.38
N LEU A 72 10.62 6.26 11.66
CA LEU A 72 10.88 5.18 10.70
C LEU A 72 9.99 5.26 9.45
N PHE A 73 8.68 5.55 9.64
CA PHE A 73 7.76 5.71 8.52
C PHE A 73 8.16 6.85 7.56
N CYS A 74 8.72 7.94 8.07
CA CYS A 74 9.27 9.02 7.24
C CYS A 74 10.55 8.61 6.52
N GLN A 75 11.42 7.85 7.19
CA GLN A 75 12.66 7.34 6.59
C GLN A 75 12.35 6.40 5.43
N TYR A 76 11.39 5.49 5.59
CA TYR A 76 10.93 4.60 4.52
C TYR A 76 10.33 5.39 3.35
N ALA A 77 9.47 6.38 3.63
CA ALA A 77 8.88 7.21 2.59
C ALA A 77 9.92 7.97 1.76
N VAL A 78 10.93 8.59 2.40
CA VAL A 78 11.99 9.32 1.71
C VAL A 78 12.89 8.36 0.93
N ALA A 79 13.19 7.17 1.45
CA ALA A 79 13.98 6.17 0.77
C ALA A 79 13.28 5.65 -0.51
N ALA A 80 12.01 5.27 -0.39
CA ALA A 80 11.21 4.84 -1.54
C ALA A 80 10.98 5.98 -2.55
N ALA A 81 10.78 7.23 -2.08
CA ALA A 81 10.65 8.39 -2.97
C ALA A 81 11.95 8.66 -3.75
N LYS A 82 13.12 8.49 -3.13
CA LYS A 82 14.40 8.61 -3.81
C LYS A 82 14.53 7.62 -4.96
N GLU A 83 14.17 6.36 -4.74
CA GLU A 83 14.16 5.35 -5.80
C GLU A 83 13.17 5.73 -6.91
N ALA A 84 11.93 6.07 -6.57
CA ALA A 84 10.88 6.41 -7.53
C ALA A 84 11.26 7.62 -8.42
N ILE A 85 11.80 8.68 -7.82
CA ILE A 85 12.24 9.89 -8.54
C ILE A 85 13.44 9.58 -9.44
N THR A 86 14.37 8.73 -8.96
CA THR A 86 15.53 8.29 -9.76
C THR A 86 15.09 7.42 -10.92
N ASP A 87 14.19 6.46 -10.69
CA ASP A 87 13.63 5.58 -11.73
C ASP A 87 12.85 6.37 -12.79
N ALA A 88 12.09 7.39 -12.36
CA ALA A 88 11.42 8.32 -13.27
C ALA A 88 12.38 9.20 -14.07
N ALA A 89 13.67 9.24 -13.74
CA ALA A 89 14.61 10.22 -14.27
C ALA A 89 14.09 11.67 -14.20
N LEU A 90 13.37 12.00 -13.11
CA LEU A 90 12.77 13.33 -12.91
C LEU A 90 13.84 14.31 -12.45
N ASP A 91 14.17 15.27 -13.30
CA ASP A 91 15.19 16.28 -13.05
C ASP A 91 14.55 17.61 -12.59
N MET A 92 14.56 17.84 -11.29
CA MET A 92 13.93 19.04 -10.69
C MET A 92 14.55 20.38 -11.12
N GLU A 93 15.72 20.37 -11.77
CA GLU A 93 16.28 21.60 -12.36
C GLU A 93 15.57 22.00 -13.66
N LYS A 94 14.85 21.08 -14.28
CA LYS A 94 14.09 21.27 -15.53
C LYS A 94 12.59 21.42 -15.30
N GLU A 95 12.12 21.12 -14.10
CA GLU A 95 10.71 21.16 -13.75
C GLU A 95 10.31 22.48 -13.09
N ASP A 96 9.05 22.90 -13.26
CA ASP A 96 8.46 23.88 -12.37
C ASP A 96 8.15 23.21 -11.01
N PRO A 97 8.89 23.52 -9.92
CA PRO A 97 8.72 22.85 -8.64
C PRO A 97 7.33 23.04 -8.05
N TYR A 98 6.57 24.08 -8.46
CA TYR A 98 5.20 24.30 -8.04
C TYR A 98 4.19 23.44 -8.80
N ARG A 99 4.61 22.77 -9.88
CA ARG A 99 3.81 21.81 -10.64
C ARG A 99 4.10 20.35 -10.25
N VAL A 100 5.08 20.11 -9.37
CA VAL A 100 5.42 18.80 -8.82
C VAL A 100 4.95 18.70 -7.38
N GLY A 101 3.92 17.89 -7.14
CA GLY A 101 3.29 17.74 -5.83
C GLY A 101 3.62 16.41 -5.13
N VAL A 102 3.11 16.26 -3.91
CA VAL A 102 3.28 15.08 -3.06
C VAL A 102 1.94 14.66 -2.46
N SER A 103 1.63 13.36 -2.54
CA SER A 103 0.50 12.75 -1.85
C SER A 103 0.97 11.44 -1.20
N VAL A 104 1.54 11.52 0.00
CA VAL A 104 2.06 10.35 0.72
C VAL A 104 1.34 10.18 2.03
N GLY A 105 0.57 9.09 2.11
CA GLY A 105 -0.24 8.76 3.27
C GLY A 105 0.49 7.91 4.30
N ASN A 106 0.01 8.00 5.54
CA ASN A 106 0.43 7.15 6.64
C ASN A 106 -0.77 6.88 7.54
N GLY A 107 -1.01 5.63 7.91
CA GLY A 107 -2.22 5.24 8.63
C GLY A 107 -2.27 5.68 10.09
N ILE A 108 -1.12 5.64 10.79
CA ILE A 108 -1.09 5.81 12.27
C ILE A 108 -0.14 6.93 12.72
N GLY A 109 0.85 7.28 11.92
CA GLY A 109 1.97 8.12 12.37
C GLY A 109 3.01 7.29 13.14
N SER A 110 3.79 7.93 14.02
CA SER A 110 4.78 7.21 14.81
C SER A 110 4.24 6.80 16.18
N LEU A 111 3.56 5.65 16.22
CA LEU A 111 3.06 5.10 17.49
C LEU A 111 4.20 4.78 18.46
N GLY A 112 5.28 4.16 18.00
CA GLY A 112 6.47 3.90 18.82
C GLY A 112 7.18 5.17 19.30
N GLY A 113 7.11 6.26 18.53
CA GLY A 113 7.58 7.59 18.96
C GLY A 113 6.74 8.14 20.11
N ILE A 114 5.42 7.97 20.05
CA ILE A 114 4.51 8.36 21.14
C ILE A 114 4.79 7.56 22.40
N GLU A 115 4.93 6.23 22.31
CA GLU A 115 5.28 5.37 23.46
C GLU A 115 6.58 5.83 24.14
N ARG A 116 7.61 6.04 23.35
CA ARG A 116 8.94 6.42 23.81
C ARG A 116 8.93 7.77 24.55
N GLU A 117 8.26 8.77 23.98
CA GLU A 117 8.20 10.09 24.59
C GLU A 117 7.21 10.16 25.76
N HIS A 118 6.13 9.36 25.74
CA HIS A 118 5.25 9.20 26.89
C HIS A 118 5.97 8.58 28.09
N LYS A 119 6.74 7.51 27.88
CA LYS A 119 7.60 6.93 28.92
C LYS A 119 8.58 7.96 29.47
N ARG A 120 9.22 8.74 28.60
CA ARG A 120 10.15 9.82 29.01
C ARG A 120 9.45 10.91 29.83
N LEU A 121 8.21 11.28 29.45
CA LEU A 121 7.40 12.24 30.22
C LEU A 121 7.13 11.75 31.65
N LEU A 122 6.72 10.49 31.80
CA LEU A 122 6.41 9.90 33.10
C LEU A 122 7.66 9.74 33.97
N GLU A 123 8.77 9.31 33.42
CA GLU A 123 10.02 9.05 34.19
C GLU A 123 10.82 10.33 34.50
N LYS A 124 10.81 11.32 33.59
CA LYS A 124 11.75 12.46 33.63
C LYS A 124 11.10 13.84 33.67
N GLY A 125 9.76 13.88 33.51
CA GLY A 125 8.98 15.13 33.54
C GLY A 125 8.92 15.85 32.17
N PRO A 126 8.06 16.88 32.06
CA PRO A 126 7.72 17.53 30.80
C PRO A 126 8.90 18.26 30.13
N SER A 127 9.86 18.75 30.88
CA SER A 127 11.04 19.43 30.33
C SER A 127 12.02 18.50 29.58
N LYS A 128 11.81 17.19 29.64
CA LYS A 128 12.66 16.19 29.02
C LYS A 128 12.05 15.57 27.77
N VAL A 129 10.80 15.89 27.42
CA VAL A 129 10.18 15.50 26.14
C VAL A 129 10.99 16.11 25.01
N ASN A 130 11.17 15.34 23.92
CA ASN A 130 11.91 15.80 22.75
C ASN A 130 11.27 17.08 22.17
N PRO A 131 12.01 18.17 21.97
CA PRO A 131 11.48 19.38 21.35
C PRO A 131 10.86 19.18 19.96
N LEU A 132 11.29 18.15 19.24
CA LEU A 132 10.75 17.76 17.93
C LEU A 132 9.65 16.70 18.03
N PHE A 133 9.14 16.37 19.24
CA PHE A 133 8.16 15.32 19.43
C PHE A 133 6.97 15.43 18.47
N VAL A 134 6.31 16.59 18.43
CA VAL A 134 5.13 16.78 17.59
C VAL A 134 5.43 16.56 16.10
N PRO A 135 6.42 17.22 15.48
CA PRO A 135 6.74 17.00 14.08
C PRO A 135 7.32 15.59 13.79
N LEU A 136 7.79 14.86 14.79
CA LEU A 136 8.24 13.49 14.59
C LEU A 136 7.07 12.49 14.47
N VAL A 137 5.96 12.73 15.18
CA VAL A 137 4.90 11.72 15.32
C VAL A 137 3.69 11.94 14.42
N ILE A 138 3.44 13.16 13.94
CA ILE A 138 2.26 13.45 13.12
C ILE A 138 2.38 12.85 11.71
N SER A 139 1.27 12.30 11.22
CA SER A 139 1.23 11.48 9.99
C SER A 139 1.60 12.25 8.71
N ASN A 140 1.28 13.56 8.62
CA ASN A 140 1.60 14.38 7.44
C ASN A 140 3.10 14.57 7.19
N MET A 141 3.95 14.19 8.15
CA MET A 141 5.40 14.39 8.01
C MET A 141 6.05 13.45 7.02
N ALA A 142 5.40 12.36 6.61
CA ALA A 142 5.87 11.58 5.48
C ALA A 142 5.87 12.42 4.20
N ALA A 143 4.73 13.02 3.84
CA ALA A 143 4.62 13.93 2.69
C ALA A 143 5.53 15.16 2.84
N GLY A 144 5.57 15.77 4.03
CA GLY A 144 6.41 16.94 4.31
C GLY A 144 7.90 16.67 4.14
N ASN A 145 8.41 15.53 4.65
CA ASN A 145 9.83 15.17 4.49
C ASN A 145 10.18 14.82 3.05
N VAL A 146 9.30 14.17 2.29
CA VAL A 146 9.49 13.92 0.85
C VAL A 146 9.56 15.28 0.09
N SER A 147 8.61 16.20 0.35
CA SER A 147 8.65 17.54 -0.26
C SER A 147 9.96 18.27 0.02
N ILE A 148 10.44 18.26 1.28
CA ILE A 148 11.68 18.92 1.69
C ILE A 148 12.90 18.27 1.06
N ALA A 149 12.96 16.94 1.05
CA ALA A 149 14.12 16.19 0.56
C ALA A 149 14.37 16.42 -0.93
N PHE A 150 13.31 16.58 -1.74
CA PHE A 150 13.39 16.67 -3.19
C PHE A 150 13.00 18.04 -3.78
N GLY A 151 12.69 19.03 -2.92
CA GLY A 151 12.37 20.38 -3.38
C GLY A 151 11.01 20.51 -4.09
N LEU A 152 10.05 19.62 -3.79
CA LEU A 152 8.73 19.57 -4.41
C LEU A 152 7.82 20.61 -3.77
N LYS A 153 7.42 21.64 -4.49
CA LYS A 153 6.70 22.82 -3.95
C LYS A 153 5.24 22.89 -4.38
N GLY A 154 4.76 21.90 -5.14
CA GLY A 154 3.36 21.79 -5.50
C GLY A 154 2.48 21.39 -4.31
N LYS A 155 1.27 20.94 -4.60
CA LYS A 155 0.32 20.43 -3.59
C LYS A 155 0.99 19.33 -2.75
N SER A 156 1.01 19.47 -1.43
CA SER A 156 1.54 18.45 -0.51
C SER A 156 0.46 18.06 0.48
N ILE A 157 0.00 16.82 0.39
CA ILE A 157 -1.10 16.30 1.21
C ILE A 157 -0.76 14.93 1.81
N ASN A 158 -1.41 14.64 2.92
CA ASN A 158 -1.43 13.33 3.55
C ASN A 158 -2.88 12.87 3.69
N VAL A 159 -3.22 11.80 3.01
CA VAL A 159 -4.51 11.13 3.17
C VAL A 159 -4.39 10.10 4.28
N VAL A 160 -5.41 9.98 5.14
CA VAL A 160 -5.49 8.99 6.21
C VAL A 160 -6.84 8.28 6.14
N THR A 161 -6.83 7.06 5.65
CA THR A 161 -8.03 6.19 5.51
C THR A 161 -7.72 4.77 5.96
N ALA A 162 -6.98 4.65 7.08
CA ALA A 162 -6.52 3.38 7.63
C ALA A 162 -5.80 2.52 6.55
N CYS A 163 -6.24 1.29 6.34
CA CYS A 163 -5.61 0.37 5.38
C CYS A 163 -5.80 0.79 3.91
N ALA A 164 -6.74 1.69 3.60
CA ALA A 164 -6.95 2.22 2.25
C ALA A 164 -6.08 3.45 1.93
N THR A 165 -5.29 3.93 2.90
CA THR A 165 -4.48 5.15 2.81
C THR A 165 -3.61 5.23 1.56
N GLY A 166 -2.86 4.16 1.25
CA GLY A 166 -1.95 4.14 0.09
C GLY A 166 -2.69 4.28 -1.23
N THR A 167 -3.77 3.52 -1.41
CA THR A 167 -4.62 3.59 -2.59
C THR A 167 -5.29 4.94 -2.73
N ASN A 168 -5.85 5.49 -1.64
CA ASN A 168 -6.45 6.83 -1.66
C ASN A 168 -5.40 7.93 -1.96
N SER A 169 -4.19 7.82 -1.40
CA SER A 169 -3.12 8.79 -1.67
C SER A 169 -2.74 8.84 -3.16
N ILE A 170 -2.64 7.67 -3.80
CA ILE A 170 -2.37 7.55 -5.23
C ILE A 170 -3.58 8.03 -6.05
N GLY A 171 -4.80 7.69 -5.64
CA GLY A 171 -6.03 8.13 -6.31
C GLY A 171 -6.22 9.65 -6.26
N GLU A 172 -5.95 10.31 -5.13
CA GLU A 172 -6.00 11.76 -5.00
C GLU A 172 -4.89 12.46 -5.80
N ALA A 173 -3.72 11.84 -5.91
CA ALA A 173 -2.65 12.31 -6.80
C ALA A 173 -3.07 12.21 -8.28
N PHE A 174 -3.68 11.10 -8.67
CA PHE A 174 -4.28 10.91 -10.00
C PHE A 174 -5.29 12.02 -10.33
N ARG A 175 -6.23 12.32 -9.41
CA ARG A 175 -7.19 13.41 -9.58
C ARG A 175 -6.52 14.78 -9.71
N SER A 176 -5.50 15.05 -8.90
CA SER A 176 -4.78 16.33 -8.97
C SER A 176 -4.17 16.57 -10.35
N ILE A 177 -3.63 15.52 -11.00
CA ILE A 177 -3.10 15.62 -12.36
C ILE A 177 -4.23 15.75 -13.38
N GLN A 178 -5.29 14.93 -13.27
CA GLN A 178 -6.45 14.99 -14.17
C GLN A 178 -7.09 16.38 -14.22
N TYR A 179 -7.19 17.05 -13.06
CA TYR A 179 -7.77 18.40 -12.95
C TYR A 179 -6.79 19.51 -13.28
N GLY A 180 -5.53 19.18 -13.61
CA GLY A 180 -4.53 20.16 -13.99
C GLY A 180 -3.93 20.96 -12.82
N GLU A 181 -4.13 20.51 -11.58
CA GLU A 181 -3.50 21.10 -10.39
C GLU A 181 -1.99 20.85 -10.34
N ALA A 182 -1.54 19.70 -10.86
CA ALA A 182 -0.14 19.31 -10.97
C ALA A 182 0.14 18.69 -12.35
N ASP A 183 1.39 18.63 -12.75
CA ASP A 183 1.87 17.87 -13.91
C ASP A 183 2.50 16.55 -13.47
N VAL A 184 3.10 16.55 -12.28
CA VAL A 184 3.73 15.41 -11.65
C VAL A 184 3.30 15.30 -10.19
N MET A 185 3.04 14.08 -9.71
CA MET A 185 2.77 13.80 -8.31
C MET A 185 3.63 12.62 -7.83
N VAL A 186 4.37 12.83 -6.75
CA VAL A 186 5.04 11.77 -5.99
C VAL A 186 4.03 11.26 -4.97
N ALA A 187 3.55 10.02 -5.13
CA ALA A 187 2.41 9.51 -4.40
C ALA A 187 2.63 8.11 -3.84
N GLY A 188 1.95 7.77 -2.78
CA GLY A 188 2.02 6.43 -2.20
C GLY A 188 1.67 6.38 -0.73
N GLY A 189 2.21 5.38 -0.04
CA GLY A 189 1.96 5.14 1.37
C GLY A 189 3.17 4.60 2.12
N THR A 190 3.19 4.82 3.41
CA THR A 190 4.25 4.36 4.30
C THR A 190 3.69 3.96 5.66
N GLU A 191 4.34 3.02 6.35
CA GLU A 191 4.00 2.63 7.72
C GLU A 191 5.21 2.10 8.48
N GLY A 192 5.24 2.36 9.80
CA GLY A 192 6.28 1.87 10.71
C GLY A 192 5.72 1.61 12.11
N ALA A 193 4.63 0.81 12.18
CA ALA A 193 3.81 0.64 13.38
C ALA A 193 4.14 -0.65 14.18
N ILE A 194 5.20 -1.40 13.81
CA ILE A 194 5.63 -2.57 14.58
C ILE A 194 6.34 -2.10 15.85
N CYS A 195 5.55 -1.93 16.91
CA CYS A 195 5.96 -1.52 18.25
C CYS A 195 5.05 -2.17 19.32
N PRO A 196 5.41 -2.13 20.60
CA PRO A 196 4.63 -2.76 21.68
C PRO A 196 3.15 -2.43 21.63
N LEU A 197 2.79 -1.15 21.60
CA LEU A 197 1.38 -0.70 21.59
C LEU A 197 0.67 -1.07 20.29
N GLY A 198 1.37 -1.03 19.15
CA GLY A 198 0.84 -1.43 17.84
C GLY A 198 0.41 -2.89 17.84
N ILE A 199 1.31 -3.79 18.21
CA ILE A 199 1.02 -5.23 18.28
C ILE A 199 -0.05 -5.52 19.34
N ALA A 200 0.04 -4.92 20.54
CA ALA A 200 -0.98 -5.11 21.59
C ALA A 200 -2.36 -4.62 21.16
N GLY A 201 -2.43 -3.46 20.51
CA GLY A 201 -3.69 -2.87 20.06
C GLY A 201 -4.41 -3.75 19.03
N PHE A 202 -3.72 -4.18 17.98
CA PHE A 202 -4.31 -5.07 16.97
C PHE A 202 -4.56 -6.50 17.49
N THR A 203 -3.76 -6.99 18.43
CA THR A 203 -4.03 -8.26 19.14
C THR A 203 -5.32 -8.17 19.94
N SER A 204 -5.55 -7.07 20.65
CA SER A 204 -6.78 -6.84 21.41
C SER A 204 -8.05 -6.77 20.55
N LEU A 205 -7.89 -6.35 19.29
CA LEU A 205 -8.95 -6.40 18.27
C LEU A 205 -9.18 -7.81 17.70
N THR A 206 -8.38 -8.80 18.10
CA THR A 206 -8.37 -10.16 17.50
C THR A 206 -8.14 -10.16 15.98
N ALA A 207 -7.43 -9.16 15.49
CA ALA A 207 -7.18 -8.97 14.07
C ALA A 207 -5.88 -9.64 13.59
N LEU A 208 -4.90 -9.81 14.49
CA LEU A 208 -3.63 -10.45 14.18
C LEU A 208 -3.72 -11.97 14.29
N SER A 209 -3.02 -12.66 13.40
CA SER A 209 -2.78 -14.09 13.51
C SER A 209 -1.93 -14.41 14.75
N SER A 210 -2.30 -15.41 15.50
CA SER A 210 -1.53 -15.96 16.64
C SER A 210 -0.74 -17.21 16.26
N GLU A 211 -0.66 -17.55 14.99
CA GLU A 211 0.16 -18.64 14.49
C GLU A 211 1.64 -18.38 14.79
N SER A 212 2.36 -19.42 15.16
CA SER A 212 3.81 -19.39 15.40
C SER A 212 4.64 -19.86 14.20
N ASP A 213 3.99 -20.49 13.22
CA ASP A 213 4.63 -20.95 11.99
C ASP A 213 4.53 -19.83 10.92
N PRO A 214 5.66 -19.23 10.52
CA PRO A 214 5.67 -18.17 9.51
C PRO A 214 5.02 -18.56 8.17
N THR A 215 4.98 -19.86 7.86
CA THR A 215 4.39 -20.35 6.59
C THR A 215 2.86 -20.47 6.64
N LYS A 216 2.25 -20.24 7.82
CA LYS A 216 0.80 -20.39 8.05
C LYS A 216 0.14 -19.15 8.64
N CYS A 217 0.91 -18.12 8.95
CA CYS A 217 0.41 -16.96 9.70
C CYS A 217 -0.34 -15.94 8.82
N SER A 218 -0.12 -15.94 7.50
CA SER A 218 -0.83 -15.08 6.54
C SER A 218 -1.16 -15.88 5.29
N ASN A 219 -2.37 -16.40 5.23
CA ASN A 219 -2.88 -17.25 4.16
C ASN A 219 -4.25 -16.75 3.67
N PRO A 220 -4.28 -15.61 2.93
CA PRO A 220 -5.52 -15.04 2.42
C PRO A 220 -6.35 -16.05 1.66
N PHE A 221 -7.67 -16.01 1.87
CA PHE A 221 -8.69 -16.87 1.25
C PHE A 221 -8.62 -18.35 1.63
N ASP A 222 -7.60 -18.81 2.38
CA ASP A 222 -7.53 -20.20 2.87
C ASP A 222 -8.60 -20.47 3.94
N LYS A 223 -9.12 -21.69 3.99
CA LYS A 223 -10.07 -22.12 5.00
C LYS A 223 -9.54 -21.98 6.43
N ASN A 224 -8.23 -22.13 6.62
CA ASN A 224 -7.57 -22.06 7.92
C ASN A 224 -7.00 -20.68 8.24
N ARG A 225 -7.35 -19.63 7.50
CA ARG A 225 -6.91 -18.25 7.78
C ARG A 225 -7.30 -17.83 9.20
N SER A 226 -6.43 -17.13 9.89
CA SER A 226 -6.57 -16.86 11.33
C SER A 226 -6.40 -15.40 11.73
N GLY A 227 -6.14 -14.51 10.79
CA GLY A 227 -5.83 -13.10 11.01
C GLY A 227 -4.71 -12.62 10.11
N PHE A 228 -4.38 -11.33 10.15
CA PHE A 228 -3.27 -10.81 9.36
C PHE A 228 -1.96 -10.78 10.16
N VAL A 229 -0.84 -10.70 9.47
CA VAL A 229 0.48 -10.39 10.03
C VAL A 229 0.77 -8.92 9.77
N MET A 230 1.09 -8.15 10.82
CA MET A 230 1.45 -6.74 10.68
C MET A 230 2.78 -6.62 9.93
N GLY A 231 2.79 -5.79 8.89
CA GLY A 231 3.98 -5.42 8.14
C GLY A 231 4.30 -3.94 8.25
N GLU A 232 5.46 -3.56 7.75
CA GLU A 232 5.92 -2.18 7.66
C GLU A 232 6.66 -1.94 6.34
N GLY A 233 6.83 -0.67 5.97
CA GLY A 233 7.54 -0.28 4.77
C GLY A 233 6.94 0.93 4.09
N ALA A 234 7.30 1.14 2.83
CA ALA A 234 6.76 2.18 1.97
C ALA A 234 6.77 1.74 0.52
N ALA A 235 5.80 2.24 -0.25
CA ALA A 235 5.89 2.26 -1.70
C ALA A 235 5.48 3.64 -2.21
N ILE A 236 6.28 4.16 -3.14
CA ILE A 236 6.10 5.47 -3.74
C ILE A 236 6.16 5.33 -5.26
N VAL A 237 5.28 6.04 -5.92
CA VAL A 237 5.21 6.11 -7.38
C VAL A 237 5.31 7.56 -7.85
N VAL A 238 5.85 7.76 -9.04
CA VAL A 238 5.76 9.02 -9.76
C VAL A 238 4.63 8.89 -10.78
N LEU A 239 3.57 9.66 -10.57
CA LEU A 239 2.48 9.83 -11.52
C LEU A 239 2.73 11.10 -12.32
N GLU A 240 2.45 11.04 -13.61
CA GLU A 240 2.76 12.13 -14.51
C GLU A 240 1.69 12.28 -15.59
N GLU A 241 1.42 13.51 -16.00
CA GLU A 241 0.58 13.78 -17.15
C GLU A 241 1.24 13.22 -18.42
N LEU A 242 0.46 12.55 -19.25
CA LEU A 242 0.98 11.78 -20.40
C LEU A 242 1.83 12.60 -21.37
N GLU A 243 1.33 13.79 -21.77
CA GLU A 243 2.06 14.62 -22.75
C GLU A 243 3.32 15.26 -22.13
N HIS A 244 3.29 15.54 -20.83
CA HIS A 244 4.47 15.96 -20.07
C HIS A 244 5.51 14.82 -20.05
N ALA A 245 5.11 13.59 -19.73
CA ALA A 245 5.98 12.42 -19.72
C ALA A 245 6.64 12.17 -21.10
N LYS A 246 5.83 12.24 -22.16
CA LYS A 246 6.31 12.11 -23.55
C LYS A 246 7.31 13.20 -23.93
N ALA A 247 7.00 14.45 -23.59
CA ALA A 247 7.83 15.61 -23.95
C ALA A 247 9.24 15.52 -23.38
N ARG A 248 9.41 14.94 -22.18
CA ARG A 248 10.72 14.70 -21.57
C ARG A 248 11.33 13.32 -21.87
N GLY A 249 10.62 12.47 -22.64
CA GLY A 249 11.09 11.12 -23.00
C GLY A 249 11.10 10.15 -21.83
N ALA A 250 10.17 10.28 -20.89
CA ALA A 250 10.07 9.41 -19.73
C ALA A 250 9.71 7.97 -20.14
N LYS A 251 10.22 6.99 -19.40
CA LYS A 251 9.72 5.63 -19.47
C LYS A 251 8.32 5.58 -18.86
N ILE A 252 7.38 4.94 -19.54
CA ILE A 252 6.01 4.76 -19.07
C ILE A 252 5.81 3.29 -18.73
N TYR A 253 5.42 3.02 -17.50
CA TYR A 253 5.22 1.67 -16.98
C TYR A 253 3.79 1.16 -17.16
N ALA A 254 2.82 2.01 -16.85
CA ALA A 254 1.39 1.74 -16.95
C ALA A 254 0.63 3.07 -17.00
N GLU A 255 -0.68 3.02 -17.25
CA GLU A 255 -1.59 4.14 -17.14
C GLU A 255 -2.53 3.93 -15.96
N VAL A 256 -2.79 4.96 -15.16
CA VAL A 256 -3.87 4.96 -14.19
C VAL A 256 -5.16 5.31 -14.92
N ALA A 257 -6.04 4.33 -15.05
CA ALA A 257 -7.24 4.46 -15.86
C ALA A 257 -8.47 4.90 -15.07
N GLY A 258 -8.60 4.49 -13.80
CA GLY A 258 -9.76 4.81 -12.99
C GLY A 258 -9.50 4.70 -11.49
N TYR A 259 -10.29 5.43 -10.72
CA TYR A 259 -10.24 5.46 -9.26
C TYR A 259 -11.65 5.57 -8.69
N GLY A 260 -12.01 4.64 -7.80
CA GLY A 260 -13.30 4.60 -7.16
C GLY A 260 -13.19 4.49 -5.65
N THR A 261 -14.09 5.17 -4.95
CA THR A 261 -14.17 5.15 -3.49
C THR A 261 -15.61 5.02 -3.02
N SER A 262 -15.77 4.51 -1.82
CA SER A 262 -17.05 4.46 -1.11
C SER A 262 -16.82 4.38 0.40
N SER A 263 -17.89 4.42 1.16
CA SER A 263 -17.88 4.14 2.59
C SER A 263 -18.99 3.14 2.92
N ASP A 264 -18.69 2.15 3.76
CA ASP A 264 -19.68 1.19 4.25
C ASP A 264 -20.73 1.83 5.15
N ALA A 265 -20.33 2.87 5.90
CA ALA A 265 -21.16 3.52 6.93
C ALA A 265 -21.86 2.50 7.86
N TYR A 266 -21.13 1.44 8.24
CA TYR A 266 -21.67 0.28 8.94
C TYR A 266 -21.05 0.09 10.33
N HIS A 267 -19.73 -0.17 10.42
CA HIS A 267 -19.04 -0.47 11.68
C HIS A 267 -17.61 0.08 11.67
N ILE A 268 -17.02 0.34 12.85
CA ILE A 268 -15.69 0.95 12.96
C ILE A 268 -14.55 0.03 12.52
N THR A 269 -14.71 -1.29 12.58
CA THR A 269 -13.64 -2.26 12.26
C THR A 269 -14.07 -3.38 11.32
N SER A 270 -15.36 -3.70 11.24
CA SER A 270 -15.88 -4.77 10.38
C SER A 270 -16.38 -4.19 9.05
N PRO A 271 -16.02 -4.77 7.91
CA PRO A 271 -16.67 -4.43 6.64
C PRO A 271 -18.15 -4.84 6.66
N ALA A 272 -18.96 -4.23 5.81
CA ALA A 272 -20.36 -4.59 5.65
C ALA A 272 -20.49 -6.00 5.07
N GLU A 273 -21.36 -6.82 5.69
CA GLU A 273 -21.51 -8.25 5.37
C GLU A 273 -21.96 -8.54 3.94
N ASP A 274 -22.71 -7.60 3.34
CA ASP A 274 -23.19 -7.69 1.98
C ASP A 274 -22.13 -7.32 0.93
N GLY A 275 -21.00 -6.73 1.34
CA GLY A 275 -19.93 -6.29 0.46
C GLY A 275 -20.29 -5.10 -0.45
N ALA A 276 -21.46 -4.47 -0.25
CA ALA A 276 -21.97 -3.45 -1.17
C ALA A 276 -21.06 -2.22 -1.28
N GLY A 277 -20.43 -1.79 -0.17
CA GLY A 277 -19.47 -0.67 -0.17
C GLY A 277 -18.26 -0.97 -1.04
N ALA A 278 -17.60 -2.09 -0.81
CA ALA A 278 -16.43 -2.51 -1.60
C ALA A 278 -16.78 -2.72 -3.09
N ALA A 279 -17.94 -3.35 -3.38
CA ALA A 279 -18.45 -3.49 -4.75
C ALA A 279 -18.64 -2.12 -5.42
N ARG A 280 -19.18 -1.14 -4.70
CA ARG A 280 -19.37 0.22 -5.20
C ARG A 280 -18.03 0.90 -5.53
N ALA A 281 -17.00 0.73 -4.71
CA ALA A 281 -15.68 1.28 -5.01
C ALA A 281 -15.11 0.68 -6.30
N MET A 282 -15.24 -0.64 -6.49
CA MET A 282 -14.82 -1.33 -7.73
C MET A 282 -15.59 -0.83 -8.95
N THR A 283 -16.92 -0.77 -8.89
CA THR A 283 -17.74 -0.30 -10.01
C THR A 283 -17.46 1.16 -10.34
N ASN A 284 -17.27 2.04 -9.33
CA ASN A 284 -16.88 3.42 -9.56
C ASN A 284 -15.54 3.54 -10.29
N ALA A 285 -14.54 2.68 -9.98
CA ALA A 285 -13.25 2.69 -10.69
C ALA A 285 -13.38 2.25 -12.15
N VAL A 286 -14.23 1.27 -12.43
CA VAL A 286 -14.55 0.79 -13.79
C VAL A 286 -15.28 1.86 -14.60
N GLU A 287 -16.29 2.50 -14.01
CA GLU A 287 -17.03 3.60 -14.62
C GLU A 287 -16.13 4.81 -14.93
N ASP A 288 -15.24 5.15 -14.00
CA ASP A 288 -14.27 6.24 -14.17
C ASP A 288 -13.29 5.97 -15.32
N ALA A 289 -12.89 4.71 -15.49
CA ALA A 289 -12.05 4.28 -16.60
C ALA A 289 -12.79 4.24 -17.95
N GLY A 290 -14.11 4.25 -17.94
CA GLY A 290 -14.95 4.16 -19.15
C GLY A 290 -14.83 2.83 -19.90
N ILE A 291 -14.57 1.74 -19.17
CA ILE A 291 -14.46 0.38 -19.71
C ILE A 291 -15.63 -0.49 -19.25
N ARG A 292 -15.77 -1.64 -19.90
CA ARG A 292 -16.74 -2.65 -19.44
C ARG A 292 -16.13 -3.52 -18.33
N PRO A 293 -16.93 -4.02 -17.38
CA PRO A 293 -16.45 -4.91 -16.32
C PRO A 293 -15.71 -6.15 -16.83
N GLU A 294 -16.14 -6.69 -17.99
CA GLU A 294 -15.58 -7.91 -18.59
C GLU A 294 -14.15 -7.72 -19.16
N GLU A 295 -13.66 -6.49 -19.23
CA GLU A 295 -12.29 -6.20 -19.66
C GLU A 295 -11.27 -6.39 -18.55
N ILE A 296 -11.72 -6.50 -17.28
CA ILE A 296 -10.85 -6.75 -16.12
C ILE A 296 -10.61 -8.25 -16.00
N THR A 297 -9.35 -8.64 -16.06
CA THR A 297 -8.95 -10.06 -15.99
C THR A 297 -8.26 -10.42 -14.68
N TYR A 298 -7.90 -9.40 -13.87
CA TYR A 298 -7.12 -9.59 -12.66
C TYR A 298 -7.48 -8.57 -11.57
N ILE A 299 -7.58 -9.06 -10.34
CA ILE A 299 -7.76 -8.26 -9.12
C ILE A 299 -6.66 -8.59 -8.11
N ASN A 300 -5.90 -7.56 -7.70
CA ASN A 300 -5.11 -7.60 -6.48
C ASN A 300 -6.03 -7.22 -5.31
N ALA A 301 -6.43 -8.22 -4.55
CA ALA A 301 -7.41 -8.06 -3.51
C ALA A 301 -6.82 -7.45 -2.22
N HIS A 302 -7.66 -6.85 -1.42
CA HIS A 302 -7.28 -6.48 -0.06
C HIS A 302 -6.83 -7.70 0.75
N GLY A 303 -7.56 -8.82 0.70
CA GLY A 303 -7.12 -10.16 1.07
C GLY A 303 -6.24 -10.21 2.32
N THR A 304 -6.81 -9.92 3.49
CA THR A 304 -6.02 -9.75 4.74
C THR A 304 -5.73 -11.05 5.48
N SER A 305 -6.27 -12.19 5.03
CA SER A 305 -6.22 -13.43 5.81
C SER A 305 -7.10 -13.40 7.09
N THR A 306 -7.99 -12.41 7.21
CA THR A 306 -9.02 -12.41 8.25
C THR A 306 -10.29 -13.06 7.74
N HIS A 307 -11.02 -13.76 8.62
CA HIS A 307 -12.20 -14.51 8.22
C HIS A 307 -13.24 -13.63 7.52
N HIS A 308 -13.61 -12.50 8.12
CA HIS A 308 -14.67 -11.62 7.63
C HIS A 308 -14.25 -10.85 6.37
N ASN A 309 -13.02 -10.29 6.35
CA ASN A 309 -12.60 -9.50 5.19
C ASN A 309 -12.63 -10.34 3.92
N ASP A 310 -11.99 -11.52 3.95
CA ASP A 310 -11.83 -12.33 2.74
C ASP A 310 -13.19 -12.85 2.23
N LEU A 311 -14.10 -13.18 3.16
CA LEU A 311 -15.46 -13.57 2.81
C LEU A 311 -16.25 -12.41 2.18
N PHE A 312 -16.22 -11.23 2.80
CA PHE A 312 -17.03 -10.10 2.34
C PHE A 312 -16.44 -9.46 1.08
N GLU A 313 -15.12 -9.46 0.91
CA GLU A 313 -14.49 -9.05 -0.35
C GLU A 313 -14.83 -10.00 -1.50
N THR A 314 -14.88 -11.32 -1.26
CA THR A 314 -15.36 -12.29 -2.25
C THR A 314 -16.80 -11.98 -2.69
N ARG A 315 -17.70 -11.69 -1.74
CA ARG A 315 -19.08 -11.26 -2.03
C ARG A 315 -19.10 -9.95 -2.84
N ALA A 316 -18.26 -9.00 -2.46
CA ALA A 316 -18.15 -7.72 -3.15
C ALA A 316 -17.70 -7.88 -4.61
N ILE A 317 -16.69 -8.72 -4.87
CA ILE A 317 -16.23 -9.03 -6.23
C ILE A 317 -17.37 -9.65 -7.04
N LYS A 318 -18.08 -10.64 -6.50
CA LYS A 318 -19.23 -11.23 -7.18
C LYS A 318 -20.36 -10.22 -7.43
N LEU A 319 -20.61 -9.32 -6.49
CA LEU A 319 -21.63 -8.27 -6.63
C LEU A 319 -21.23 -7.25 -7.72
N ALA A 320 -19.95 -6.91 -7.83
CA ALA A 320 -19.46 -5.94 -8.80
C ALA A 320 -19.41 -6.50 -10.23
N PHE A 321 -19.06 -7.77 -10.39
CA PHE A 321 -18.73 -8.37 -11.70
C PHE A 321 -19.67 -9.49 -12.14
N GLY A 322 -20.63 -9.93 -11.30
CA GLY A 322 -21.56 -11.01 -11.62
C GLY A 322 -20.83 -12.30 -11.98
N ASP A 323 -21.29 -12.98 -13.04
CA ASP A 323 -20.71 -14.25 -13.49
C ASP A 323 -19.26 -14.09 -13.98
N HIS A 324 -18.86 -12.89 -14.44
CA HIS A 324 -17.50 -12.62 -14.87
C HIS A 324 -16.47 -12.74 -13.73
N ALA A 325 -16.90 -12.64 -12.46
CA ALA A 325 -16.02 -12.83 -11.29
C ALA A 325 -15.30 -14.19 -11.31
N TYR A 326 -15.89 -15.21 -11.91
CA TYR A 326 -15.32 -16.56 -12.01
C TYR A 326 -14.27 -16.72 -13.13
N ASP A 327 -14.20 -15.76 -14.04
CA ASP A 327 -13.22 -15.75 -15.13
C ASP A 327 -11.95 -14.96 -14.78
N MET A 328 -11.98 -14.22 -13.67
CA MET A 328 -10.87 -13.39 -13.22
C MET A 328 -9.89 -14.15 -12.32
N LYS A 329 -8.63 -13.71 -12.34
CA LYS A 329 -7.64 -14.08 -11.34
C LYS A 329 -7.70 -13.11 -10.16
N VAL A 330 -7.68 -13.64 -8.95
CA VAL A 330 -7.66 -12.86 -7.70
C VAL A 330 -6.45 -13.33 -6.89
N ASN A 331 -5.66 -12.41 -6.35
CA ASN A 331 -4.59 -12.78 -5.42
C ASN A 331 -4.45 -11.76 -4.29
N SER A 332 -3.58 -12.04 -3.32
CA SER A 332 -3.21 -11.09 -2.28
C SER A 332 -1.69 -11.07 -2.07
N THR A 333 -1.09 -9.91 -2.30
CA THR A 333 0.33 -9.64 -2.02
C THR A 333 0.65 -9.75 -0.53
N LYS A 334 -0.35 -9.56 0.33
CA LYS A 334 -0.21 -9.71 1.80
C LYS A 334 0.17 -11.13 2.23
N SER A 335 -0.02 -12.12 1.38
CA SER A 335 0.46 -13.48 1.59
C SER A 335 1.99 -13.57 1.70
N MET A 336 2.72 -12.56 1.25
CA MET A 336 4.18 -12.51 1.25
C MET A 336 4.75 -11.39 2.12
N VAL A 337 4.15 -10.20 2.08
CA VAL A 337 4.67 -9.02 2.77
C VAL A 337 3.94 -8.70 4.08
N GLY A 338 2.84 -9.39 4.39
CA GLY A 338 1.95 -9.02 5.47
C GLY A 338 1.12 -7.79 5.15
N HIS A 339 0.42 -7.29 6.16
CA HIS A 339 -0.40 -6.10 6.02
C HIS A 339 0.39 -4.85 6.41
N LEU A 340 0.83 -4.07 5.42
CA LEU A 340 1.61 -2.85 5.64
C LEU A 340 0.74 -1.63 6.03
N LEU A 341 -0.50 -1.84 6.46
CA LEU A 341 -1.44 -0.80 6.92
C LEU A 341 -1.54 0.34 5.90
N GLY A 342 -1.09 1.56 6.27
CA GLY A 342 -1.13 2.72 5.38
C GLY A 342 -0.27 2.59 4.12
N ALA A 343 0.72 1.71 4.09
CA ALA A 343 1.54 1.43 2.91
C ALA A 343 0.95 0.32 2.01
N ALA A 344 -0.02 -0.47 2.50
CA ALA A 344 -0.47 -1.68 1.82
C ALA A 344 -0.93 -1.43 0.38
N GLY A 345 -1.88 -0.52 0.17
CA GLY A 345 -2.39 -0.24 -1.17
C GLY A 345 -1.35 0.34 -2.14
N ALA A 346 -0.31 0.98 -1.61
CA ALA A 346 0.77 1.50 -2.46
C ALA A 346 1.71 0.39 -2.96
N ILE A 347 2.05 -0.59 -2.12
CA ILE A 347 2.87 -1.74 -2.57
C ILE A 347 2.07 -2.65 -3.51
N GLU A 348 0.77 -2.80 -3.28
CA GLU A 348 -0.15 -3.53 -4.16
C GLU A 348 -0.31 -2.84 -5.51
N PHE A 349 -0.32 -1.51 -5.56
CA PHE A 349 -0.26 -0.75 -6.80
C PHE A 349 1.03 -1.04 -7.58
N VAL A 350 2.20 -1.00 -6.93
CA VAL A 350 3.49 -1.34 -7.55
C VAL A 350 3.47 -2.78 -8.05
N THR A 351 2.89 -3.71 -7.30
CA THR A 351 2.70 -5.11 -7.72
C THR A 351 1.89 -5.18 -9.01
N CYS A 352 0.72 -4.52 -9.09
CA CYS A 352 -0.11 -4.50 -10.30
C CYS A 352 0.63 -3.93 -11.52
N VAL A 353 1.43 -2.86 -11.35
CA VAL A 353 2.26 -2.32 -12.43
C VAL A 353 3.25 -3.37 -12.94
N LYS A 354 3.91 -4.10 -12.04
CA LYS A 354 4.88 -5.14 -12.39
C LYS A 354 4.22 -6.34 -13.05
N GLU A 355 3.03 -6.72 -12.61
CA GLU A 355 2.25 -7.81 -13.21
C GLU A 355 1.80 -7.49 -14.64
N ILE A 356 1.37 -6.25 -14.87
CA ILE A 356 1.07 -5.75 -16.22
C ILE A 356 2.30 -5.84 -17.12
N GLN A 357 3.48 -5.40 -16.62
CA GLN A 357 4.70 -5.36 -17.41
C GLN A 357 5.24 -6.75 -17.78
N ASP A 358 5.27 -7.66 -16.79
CA ASP A 358 5.85 -8.98 -16.95
C ASP A 358 4.83 -10.00 -17.50
N SER A 359 3.54 -9.60 -17.66
CA SER A 359 2.43 -10.49 -18.00
C SER A 359 2.37 -11.71 -17.06
N PHE A 360 2.58 -11.47 -15.77
CA PHE A 360 2.75 -12.48 -14.75
C PHE A 360 1.92 -12.12 -13.52
N VAL A 361 1.01 -12.99 -13.10
CA VAL A 361 0.20 -12.87 -11.89
C VAL A 361 0.75 -13.80 -10.81
N HIS A 362 1.14 -13.25 -9.67
CA HIS A 362 1.77 -14.02 -8.58
C HIS A 362 0.77 -14.92 -7.85
N ALA A 363 1.27 -15.97 -7.23
CA ALA A 363 0.47 -16.85 -6.37
C ALA A 363 0.05 -16.16 -5.07
N THR A 364 -1.11 -16.51 -4.52
CA THR A 364 -1.42 -16.28 -3.12
C THR A 364 -0.71 -17.34 -2.28
N VAL A 365 0.47 -16.98 -1.78
CA VAL A 365 1.32 -17.91 -1.02
C VAL A 365 0.60 -18.35 0.26
N GLY A 366 0.68 -19.65 0.60
CA GLY A 366 -0.03 -20.20 1.76
C GLY A 366 -1.50 -20.58 1.50
N TYR A 367 -2.06 -20.27 0.35
CA TYR A 367 -3.39 -20.76 -0.04
C TYR A 367 -3.31 -22.24 -0.41
N THR A 368 -3.74 -23.11 0.50
CA THR A 368 -3.63 -24.58 0.38
C THR A 368 -4.96 -25.28 0.43
N THR A 369 -5.86 -24.83 1.31
CA THR A 369 -7.13 -25.47 1.62
C THR A 369 -8.29 -24.58 1.19
N PRO A 370 -9.04 -24.95 0.12
CA PRO A 370 -10.20 -24.20 -0.33
C PRO A 370 -11.26 -24.08 0.77
N ASP A 371 -11.90 -22.93 0.84
CA ASP A 371 -13.07 -22.66 1.66
C ASP A 371 -14.31 -22.68 0.78
N GLU A 372 -15.37 -23.41 1.16
CA GLU A 372 -16.59 -23.57 0.36
C GLU A 372 -17.34 -22.25 0.11
N GLU A 373 -17.16 -21.25 0.99
CA GLU A 373 -17.73 -19.91 0.84
C GLU A 373 -16.91 -18.99 -0.06
N LEU A 374 -15.65 -19.37 -0.38
CA LEU A 374 -14.68 -18.62 -1.16
C LEU A 374 -14.37 -19.41 -2.45
N ASP A 375 -15.15 -19.20 -3.49
CA ASP A 375 -15.19 -20.06 -4.69
C ASP A 375 -14.63 -19.36 -5.96
N LEU A 376 -13.89 -18.25 -5.82
CA LEU A 376 -13.19 -17.61 -6.92
C LEU A 376 -11.80 -18.24 -7.13
N ASP A 377 -11.12 -17.85 -8.22
CA ASP A 377 -9.76 -18.31 -8.50
C ASP A 377 -8.74 -17.40 -7.77
N TYR A 378 -8.29 -17.84 -6.60
CA TYR A 378 -7.36 -17.10 -5.75
C TYR A 378 -5.88 -17.36 -6.07
N CYS A 379 -5.56 -17.72 -7.28
CA CYS A 379 -4.18 -17.93 -7.75
C CYS A 379 -3.36 -18.82 -6.82
N LYS A 380 -3.74 -20.09 -6.69
CA LYS A 380 -2.96 -21.06 -5.91
C LYS A 380 -1.51 -21.17 -6.41
N GLU A 381 -1.33 -20.99 -7.71
CA GLU A 381 -0.04 -20.96 -8.39
C GLU A 381 0.06 -19.67 -9.20
N ALA A 382 1.29 -19.21 -9.43
CA ALA A 382 1.54 -18.08 -10.30
C ALA A 382 1.16 -18.42 -11.76
N VAL A 383 0.65 -17.42 -12.49
CA VAL A 383 0.13 -17.62 -13.86
C VAL A 383 0.80 -16.62 -14.81
N GLN A 384 1.31 -17.14 -15.92
CA GLN A 384 1.75 -16.29 -17.04
C GLN A 384 0.53 -15.96 -17.89
N MET A 385 0.12 -14.69 -17.90
CA MET A 385 -1.04 -14.22 -18.68
C MET A 385 -0.90 -12.75 -19.03
N ASP A 386 -1.50 -12.32 -20.13
CA ASP A 386 -1.61 -10.88 -20.42
C ASP A 386 -2.58 -10.21 -19.42
N VAL A 387 -2.17 -9.06 -18.89
CA VAL A 387 -2.95 -8.28 -17.93
C VAL A 387 -3.22 -6.90 -18.54
N PRO A 388 -4.25 -6.76 -19.38
CA PRO A 388 -4.58 -5.47 -19.98
C PRO A 388 -5.05 -4.44 -18.94
N TYR A 389 -5.76 -4.92 -17.93
CA TYR A 389 -6.25 -4.13 -16.79
C TYR A 389 -6.05 -4.89 -15.49
N ALA A 390 -5.52 -4.20 -14.49
CA ALA A 390 -5.39 -4.70 -13.12
C ALA A 390 -6.17 -3.79 -12.17
N LEU A 391 -7.04 -4.36 -11.35
CA LEU A 391 -7.78 -3.65 -10.31
C LEU A 391 -7.15 -3.96 -8.94
N SER A 392 -6.77 -2.93 -8.18
CA SER A 392 -6.27 -3.09 -6.81
C SER A 392 -7.28 -2.56 -5.81
N ASN A 393 -7.65 -3.38 -4.82
CA ASN A 393 -8.61 -3.06 -3.78
C ASN A 393 -7.96 -2.80 -2.44
N SER A 394 -8.45 -1.82 -1.71
CA SER A 394 -8.09 -1.59 -0.31
C SER A 394 -9.33 -1.30 0.52
N LEU A 395 -9.48 -2.04 1.61
CA LEU A 395 -10.60 -1.93 2.54
C LEU A 395 -10.04 -1.53 3.92
N GLY A 396 -10.49 -0.41 4.47
CA GLY A 396 -9.93 0.16 5.69
C GLY A 396 -10.93 0.21 6.85
N PHE A 397 -10.42 0.15 8.08
CA PHE A 397 -11.20 0.44 9.27
C PHE A 397 -11.90 1.81 9.12
N GLY A 398 -13.12 1.91 9.66
CA GLY A 398 -14.02 3.03 9.41
C GLY A 398 -14.90 2.85 8.18
N GLY A 399 -14.78 1.70 7.48
CA GLY A 399 -15.54 1.39 6.27
C GLY A 399 -15.04 2.13 5.03
N HIS A 400 -13.77 2.51 5.01
CA HIS A 400 -13.14 3.12 3.84
C HIS A 400 -12.85 2.08 2.77
N ASN A 401 -13.44 2.21 1.60
CA ASN A 401 -13.20 1.36 0.44
C ASN A 401 -12.58 2.19 -0.69
N ALA A 402 -11.52 1.67 -1.27
CA ALA A 402 -10.84 2.29 -2.42
C ALA A 402 -10.44 1.21 -3.43
N SER A 403 -10.67 1.49 -4.70
CA SER A 403 -10.24 0.67 -5.82
C SER A 403 -9.55 1.55 -6.85
N ILE A 404 -8.39 1.12 -7.32
CA ILE A 404 -7.65 1.81 -8.36
C ILE A 404 -7.41 0.87 -9.53
N LEU A 405 -7.68 1.36 -10.73
CA LEU A 405 -7.59 0.59 -11.97
C LEU A 405 -6.38 1.05 -12.78
N LEU A 406 -5.52 0.11 -13.06
CA LEU A 406 -4.36 0.26 -13.92
C LEU A 406 -4.64 -0.36 -15.29
N LYS A 407 -4.05 0.25 -16.30
CA LYS A 407 -4.11 -0.19 -17.69
C LYS A 407 -2.72 -0.36 -18.26
N LYS A 408 -2.52 -1.40 -19.04
CA LYS A 408 -1.32 -1.56 -19.86
C LYS A 408 -1.19 -0.38 -20.80
N TYR A 409 -0.05 0.30 -20.74
CA TYR A 409 0.18 1.47 -21.60
C TYR A 409 0.32 1.02 -23.07
N SER A 410 -0.37 1.73 -23.92
CA SER A 410 -0.22 1.68 -25.38
C SER A 410 -0.20 3.10 -25.93
N GLU A 411 0.69 3.36 -26.90
CA GLU A 411 0.84 4.66 -27.58
C GLU A 411 -0.45 5.13 -28.26
#